data_8d7612f067768ee231634f3812f9ba49
#
_entry.id   8d7612f067768ee231634f3812f9ba49
#
_cell.length_a   1.000
_cell.length_b   1.000
_cell.length_c   1.000
_cell.angle_alpha   90.00
_cell.angle_beta   90.00
_cell.angle_gamma   90.00
#
_symmetry.space_group_name_H-M   'P 1'
#
loop_
_entity.id
_entity.type
_entity.pdbx_description
1 polymer ?
#
loop_
_entity_poly.entity_id
_entity_poly.type
_entity_poly.pdbx_seq_one_letter_code
_entity_poly.pdbx_strand_id
1 'polypeptide(L)'
;MEKNVSKDTDFSWYFTKEQLKQTASKAHNYTDKQIERLRAEGVSFVQDIGRYMKMPQLAIATAIVFFQRFYLYQSFQDFPVQDVGSCCLFLAGKVEDSPKKLKDIIIKSTSFSSGVELKETDDEYFRKREILLRNERILLQTISFDLTVEHPYRYLLSYVKALSGDRYLAQTAWNYVNDSLRTTLCLQRPPQVISCAAIALAAKRNNYPLHGPAGKEEPWFHQFVGHDVSQADMDEIGQQILDLYTDKPDLQEEASKRYNSAAEDISKKAKNKS
;
A
#
# COMPACT_ATOMS: atom_id res chain seq x y z
N MET A 1 -13.97 20.84 -42.35
CA MET A 1 -13.53 19.50 -41.91
C MET A 1 -12.75 19.70 -40.60
N GLU A 2 -13.47 19.78 -39.51
CA GLU A 2 -12.86 19.86 -38.19
C GLU A 2 -12.43 18.45 -37.76
N LYS A 3 -11.13 18.28 -37.54
CA LYS A 3 -10.57 17.06 -36.97
C LYS A 3 -10.96 17.03 -35.49
N ASN A 4 -11.85 16.11 -35.13
CA ASN A 4 -12.04 15.70 -33.76
C ASN A 4 -10.70 15.22 -33.20
N VAL A 5 -10.08 16.05 -32.36
CA VAL A 5 -9.00 15.64 -31.48
C VAL A 5 -9.64 14.73 -30.44
N SER A 6 -9.36 13.45 -30.55
CA SER A 6 -9.73 12.47 -29.52
C SER A 6 -9.18 12.93 -28.18
N LYS A 7 -10.05 13.03 -27.19
CA LYS A 7 -9.69 13.25 -25.79
C LYS A 7 -8.58 12.25 -25.44
N ASP A 8 -7.48 12.78 -24.90
CA ASP A 8 -6.43 11.99 -24.26
C ASP A 8 -7.08 10.94 -23.38
N THR A 9 -6.78 9.69 -23.67
CA THR A 9 -7.10 8.59 -22.74
C THR A 9 -6.22 8.80 -21.54
N ASP A 10 -6.76 9.39 -20.47
CA ASP A 10 -6.09 9.53 -19.19
C ASP A 10 -5.60 8.15 -18.77
N PHE A 11 -4.28 7.95 -18.76
CA PHE A 11 -3.68 6.70 -18.32
C PHE A 11 -4.02 6.49 -16.84
N SER A 12 -4.71 5.40 -16.56
CA SER A 12 -5.11 5.05 -15.19
C SER A 12 -4.35 3.83 -14.70
N TRP A 13 -3.91 3.87 -13.45
CA TRP A 13 -3.29 2.72 -12.77
C TRP A 13 -4.30 1.74 -12.15
N TYR A 14 -5.56 1.79 -12.57
CA TYR A 14 -6.59 0.89 -12.07
C TYR A 14 -6.92 -0.18 -13.11
N PHE A 15 -6.82 -1.43 -12.69
CA PHE A 15 -6.93 -2.62 -13.52
C PHE A 15 -8.01 -3.56 -12.96
N THR A 16 -8.65 -4.32 -13.82
CA THR A 16 -9.53 -5.42 -13.40
C THR A 16 -8.70 -6.58 -12.83
N LYS A 17 -9.35 -7.46 -12.07
CA LYS A 17 -8.69 -8.67 -11.55
C LYS A 17 -8.13 -9.56 -12.68
N GLU A 18 -8.82 -9.62 -13.81
CA GLU A 18 -8.41 -10.38 -14.99
C GLU A 18 -7.13 -9.78 -15.61
N GLN A 19 -7.05 -8.46 -15.72
CA GLN A 19 -5.85 -7.76 -16.18
C GLN A 19 -4.66 -7.97 -15.24
N LEU A 20 -4.90 -7.93 -13.93
CA LEU A 20 -3.86 -8.16 -12.92
C LEU A 20 -3.30 -9.60 -12.93
N LYS A 21 -4.01 -10.56 -13.50
CA LYS A 21 -3.51 -11.93 -13.72
C LYS A 21 -2.56 -12.02 -14.92
N GLN A 22 -2.59 -11.05 -15.85
CA GLN A 22 -1.76 -11.03 -17.06
C GLN A 22 -0.47 -10.24 -16.84
N THR A 23 0.40 -10.72 -15.92
CA THR A 23 1.68 -10.07 -15.63
C THR A 23 2.82 -10.70 -16.40
N ALA A 24 3.94 -9.97 -16.55
CA ALA A 24 5.15 -10.48 -17.20
C ALA A 24 5.68 -11.78 -16.56
N SER A 25 5.47 -11.99 -15.27
CA SER A 25 5.85 -13.22 -14.58
C SER A 25 5.10 -14.46 -15.08
N LYS A 26 3.87 -14.30 -15.59
CA LYS A 26 3.12 -15.40 -16.22
C LYS A 26 3.80 -15.92 -17.48
N ALA A 27 4.44 -15.06 -18.25
CA ALA A 27 5.21 -15.46 -19.43
C ALA A 27 6.41 -16.35 -19.06
N HIS A 28 6.89 -16.28 -17.81
CA HIS A 28 7.94 -17.13 -17.24
C HIS A 28 7.39 -18.33 -16.43
N ASN A 29 6.13 -18.73 -16.67
CA ASN A 29 5.47 -19.88 -16.05
C ASN A 29 5.27 -19.79 -14.52
N TYR A 30 5.29 -18.60 -13.93
CA TYR A 30 4.88 -18.44 -12.52
C TYR A 30 3.39 -18.70 -12.35
N THR A 31 3.03 -19.46 -11.33
CA THR A 31 1.65 -19.66 -10.92
C THR A 31 1.12 -18.43 -10.18
N ASP A 32 -0.22 -18.25 -10.10
CA ASP A 32 -0.83 -17.15 -9.35
C ASP A 32 -0.37 -17.15 -7.90
N LYS A 33 -0.34 -18.31 -7.24
CA LYS A 33 0.12 -18.45 -5.86
C LYS A 33 1.59 -18.04 -5.67
N GLN A 34 2.45 -18.33 -6.63
CA GLN A 34 3.86 -17.90 -6.57
C GLN A 34 3.97 -16.39 -6.70
N ILE A 35 3.21 -15.78 -7.63
CA ILE A 35 3.18 -14.32 -7.82
C ILE A 35 2.66 -13.64 -6.57
N GLU A 36 1.55 -14.10 -6.00
CA GLU A 36 0.97 -13.58 -4.76
C GLU A 36 1.94 -13.67 -3.58
N ARG A 37 2.62 -14.81 -3.44
CA ARG A 37 3.66 -15.00 -2.41
C ARG A 37 4.81 -14.01 -2.57
N LEU A 38 5.36 -13.87 -3.78
CA LEU A 38 6.48 -12.95 -4.05
C LEU A 38 6.07 -11.48 -3.86
N ARG A 39 4.83 -11.12 -4.22
CA ARG A 39 4.29 -9.78 -3.91
C ARG A 39 4.20 -9.55 -2.41
N ALA A 40 3.65 -10.50 -1.66
CA ALA A 40 3.52 -10.40 -0.21
C ALA A 40 4.89 -10.31 0.49
N GLU A 41 5.87 -11.11 0.03
CA GLU A 41 7.26 -11.07 0.50
C GLU A 41 7.88 -9.69 0.26
N GLY A 42 7.74 -9.16 -0.96
CA GLY A 42 8.29 -7.86 -1.32
C GLY A 42 7.65 -6.70 -0.55
N VAL A 43 6.35 -6.73 -0.38
CA VAL A 43 5.65 -5.69 0.42
C VAL A 43 6.09 -5.76 1.89
N SER A 44 6.20 -6.96 2.46
CA SER A 44 6.71 -7.13 3.83
C SER A 44 8.14 -6.59 3.96
N PHE A 45 9.02 -6.93 3.01
CA PHE A 45 10.39 -6.42 2.96
C PHE A 45 10.43 -4.87 2.91
N VAL A 46 9.65 -4.25 2.03
CA VAL A 46 9.56 -2.78 1.93
C VAL A 46 9.08 -2.16 3.24
N GLN A 47 8.06 -2.75 3.88
CA GLN A 47 7.55 -2.27 5.17
C GLN A 47 8.60 -2.38 6.27
N ASP A 48 9.28 -3.49 6.37
CA ASP A 48 10.24 -3.76 7.46
C ASP A 48 11.49 -2.89 7.31
N ILE A 49 12.06 -2.80 6.12
CA ILE A 49 13.20 -1.90 5.85
C ILE A 49 12.80 -0.43 6.03
N GLY A 50 11.64 -0.03 5.54
CA GLY A 50 11.14 1.34 5.71
C GLY A 50 11.01 1.72 7.19
N ARG A 51 10.43 0.85 8.01
CA ARG A 51 10.35 1.03 9.48
C ARG A 51 11.71 1.03 10.14
N TYR A 52 12.58 0.09 9.79
CA TYR A 52 13.95 0.01 10.31
C TYR A 52 14.75 1.29 10.02
N MET A 53 14.54 1.88 8.84
CA MET A 53 15.15 3.14 8.46
C MET A 53 14.40 4.37 8.97
N LYS A 54 13.33 4.20 9.76
CA LYS A 54 12.48 5.27 10.26
C LYS A 54 12.01 6.21 9.15
N MET A 55 11.52 5.62 8.06
CA MET A 55 10.87 6.38 6.99
C MET A 55 9.42 6.74 7.39
N PRO A 56 8.90 7.90 6.96
CA PRO A 56 7.49 8.21 7.13
C PRO A 56 6.59 7.13 6.49
N GLN A 57 5.41 6.89 7.10
CA GLN A 57 4.47 5.90 6.59
C GLN A 57 4.06 6.18 5.13
N LEU A 58 3.96 7.46 4.75
CA LEU A 58 3.62 7.87 3.40
C LEU A 58 4.69 7.41 2.39
N ALA A 59 5.97 7.60 2.71
CA ALA A 59 7.07 7.15 1.85
C ALA A 59 7.12 5.61 1.72
N ILE A 60 6.79 4.88 2.79
CA ILE A 60 6.68 3.41 2.74
C ILE A 60 5.50 3.01 1.84
N ALA A 61 4.35 3.67 1.96
CA ALA A 61 3.18 3.40 1.14
C ALA A 61 3.44 3.69 -0.34
N THR A 62 4.09 4.81 -0.66
CA THR A 62 4.51 5.17 -2.02
C THR A 62 5.48 4.14 -2.60
N ALA A 63 6.46 3.67 -1.79
CA ALA A 63 7.37 2.61 -2.22
C ALA A 63 6.63 1.30 -2.55
N ILE A 64 5.61 0.94 -1.77
CA ILE A 64 4.79 -0.25 -2.04
C ILE A 64 3.99 -0.07 -3.32
N VAL A 65 3.40 1.09 -3.57
CA VAL A 65 2.67 1.34 -4.82
C VAL A 65 3.61 1.25 -6.02
N PHE A 66 4.82 1.81 -5.95
CA PHE A 66 5.83 1.66 -7.01
C PHE A 66 6.22 0.20 -7.23
N PHE A 67 6.40 -0.56 -6.16
CA PHE A 67 6.67 -2.00 -6.23
C PHE A 67 5.53 -2.77 -6.90
N GLN A 68 4.29 -2.48 -6.55
CA GLN A 68 3.11 -3.12 -7.15
C GLN A 68 2.98 -2.77 -8.64
N ARG A 69 3.17 -1.48 -9.02
CA ARG A 69 3.17 -1.01 -10.42
C ARG A 69 4.29 -1.67 -11.23
N PHE A 70 5.49 -1.79 -10.66
CA PHE A 70 6.65 -2.38 -11.32
C PHE A 70 6.38 -3.81 -11.78
N TYR A 71 5.88 -4.66 -10.90
CA TYR A 71 5.62 -6.07 -11.22
C TYR A 71 4.30 -6.33 -11.98
N LEU A 72 3.65 -5.31 -12.46
CA LEU A 72 2.66 -5.47 -13.55
C LEU A 72 3.36 -5.76 -14.89
N TYR A 73 4.46 -5.05 -15.13
CA TYR A 73 5.15 -5.04 -16.42
C TYR A 73 6.49 -5.77 -16.40
N GLN A 74 7.07 -6.00 -15.23
CA GLN A 74 8.34 -6.68 -15.05
C GLN A 74 8.17 -8.03 -14.36
N SER A 75 9.09 -8.96 -14.63
CA SER A 75 9.03 -10.32 -14.07
C SER A 75 9.84 -10.45 -12.80
N PHE A 76 9.31 -11.24 -11.85
CA PHE A 76 10.06 -11.68 -10.67
C PHE A 76 11.30 -12.52 -11.01
N GLN A 77 11.34 -13.14 -12.20
CA GLN A 77 12.51 -13.88 -12.66
C GLN A 77 13.69 -12.97 -12.95
N ASP A 78 13.44 -11.81 -13.58
CA ASP A 78 14.48 -10.90 -14.05
C ASP A 78 14.92 -9.91 -12.97
N PHE A 79 14.02 -9.63 -12.03
CA PHE A 79 14.22 -8.64 -10.99
C PHE A 79 13.95 -9.25 -9.61
N PRO A 80 14.99 -9.49 -8.80
CA PRO A 80 14.83 -9.98 -7.43
C PRO A 80 14.04 -9.01 -6.54
N VAL A 81 13.15 -9.54 -5.73
CA VAL A 81 12.21 -8.82 -4.87
C VAL A 81 12.92 -7.79 -3.97
N GLN A 82 14.02 -8.18 -3.34
CA GLN A 82 14.76 -7.33 -2.40
C GLN A 82 15.45 -6.15 -3.10
N ASP A 83 15.98 -6.37 -4.30
CA ASP A 83 16.66 -5.33 -5.08
C ASP A 83 15.66 -4.29 -5.56
N VAL A 84 14.49 -4.72 -6.03
CA VAL A 84 13.40 -3.81 -6.44
C VAL A 84 12.79 -3.11 -5.23
N GLY A 85 12.54 -3.82 -4.13
CA GLY A 85 12.01 -3.24 -2.90
C GLY A 85 12.91 -2.13 -2.34
N SER A 86 14.23 -2.36 -2.34
CA SER A 86 15.23 -1.35 -1.93
C SER A 86 15.22 -0.13 -2.86
N CYS A 87 15.09 -0.38 -4.16
CA CYS A 87 15.00 0.67 -5.18
C CYS A 87 13.72 1.51 -5.02
N CYS A 88 12.57 0.86 -4.77
CA CYS A 88 11.31 1.56 -4.51
C CYS A 88 11.38 2.45 -3.25
N LEU A 89 12.01 1.97 -2.17
CA LEU A 89 12.23 2.79 -0.97
C LEU A 89 13.13 4.00 -1.24
N PHE A 90 14.19 3.80 -2.04
CA PHE A 90 15.09 4.89 -2.41
C PHE A 90 14.36 5.97 -3.22
N LEU A 91 13.61 5.58 -4.25
CA LEU A 91 12.84 6.51 -5.08
C LEU A 91 11.73 7.20 -4.29
N ALA A 92 10.94 6.43 -3.52
CA ALA A 92 9.84 6.97 -2.71
C ALA A 92 10.33 7.96 -1.66
N GLY A 93 11.50 7.70 -1.03
CA GLY A 93 12.10 8.66 -0.11
C GLY A 93 12.41 10.01 -0.76
N LYS A 94 12.80 10.03 -2.03
CA LYS A 94 13.02 11.28 -2.79
C LYS A 94 11.70 11.97 -3.14
N VAL A 95 10.70 11.20 -3.55
CA VAL A 95 9.37 11.73 -3.94
C VAL A 95 8.63 12.33 -2.76
N GLU A 96 8.74 11.72 -1.58
CA GLU A 96 8.02 12.12 -0.36
C GLU A 96 8.88 13.02 0.57
N ASP A 97 9.82 13.77 0.03
CA ASP A 97 10.69 14.72 0.77
C ASP A 97 11.34 14.13 2.04
N SER A 98 11.60 12.84 2.03
CA SER A 98 12.28 12.13 3.13
C SER A 98 13.46 11.28 2.63
N PRO A 99 14.41 11.88 1.87
CA PRO A 99 15.44 11.14 1.18
C PRO A 99 16.37 10.41 2.16
N LYS A 100 16.76 9.20 1.79
CA LYS A 100 17.81 8.43 2.48
C LYS A 100 19.04 8.36 1.59
N LYS A 101 20.22 8.32 2.24
CA LYS A 101 21.46 8.15 1.46
C LYS A 101 21.48 6.78 0.79
N LEU A 102 21.95 6.74 -0.44
CA LEU A 102 22.05 5.51 -1.23
C LEU A 102 22.77 4.40 -0.45
N LYS A 103 23.89 4.74 0.20
CA LYS A 103 24.65 3.79 1.01
C LYS A 103 23.83 3.19 2.16
N ASP A 104 23.03 4.01 2.84
CA ASP A 104 22.22 3.54 3.97
C ASP A 104 21.14 2.54 3.51
N ILE A 105 20.52 2.81 2.35
CA ILE A 105 19.57 1.86 1.74
C ILE A 105 20.28 0.54 1.44
N ILE A 106 21.41 0.56 0.73
CA ILE A 106 22.13 -0.64 0.32
C ILE A 106 22.58 -1.45 1.54
N ILE A 107 23.28 -0.82 2.47
CA ILE A 107 23.82 -1.51 3.65
C ILE A 107 22.69 -2.14 4.47
N LYS A 108 21.68 -1.33 4.83
CA LYS A 108 20.61 -1.79 5.71
C LYS A 108 19.72 -2.85 5.07
N SER A 109 19.37 -2.71 3.78
CA SER A 109 18.54 -3.69 3.10
C SER A 109 19.28 -5.01 2.89
N THR A 110 20.56 -4.96 2.52
CA THR A 110 21.37 -6.18 2.32
C THR A 110 21.65 -6.87 3.65
N SER A 111 22.07 -6.12 4.68
CA SER A 111 22.30 -6.69 6.01
C SER A 111 21.03 -7.28 6.63
N PHE A 112 19.88 -6.68 6.41
CA PHE A 112 18.60 -7.21 6.86
C PHE A 112 18.26 -8.54 6.18
N SER A 113 18.50 -8.64 4.87
CA SER A 113 18.19 -9.86 4.09
C SER A 113 19.19 -11.01 4.34
N SER A 114 20.48 -10.69 4.46
CA SER A 114 21.54 -11.69 4.60
C SER A 114 21.89 -12.04 6.05
N GLY A 115 21.51 -11.19 7.00
CA GLY A 115 21.93 -11.29 8.40
C GLY A 115 23.41 -10.96 8.63
N VAL A 116 24.14 -10.51 7.59
CA VAL A 116 25.56 -10.16 7.64
C VAL A 116 25.72 -8.66 7.45
N GLU A 117 26.54 -8.04 8.28
CA GLU A 117 26.84 -6.61 8.17
C GLU A 117 27.67 -6.34 6.90
N LEU A 118 27.10 -5.56 5.97
CA LEU A 118 27.76 -5.13 4.74
C LEU A 118 28.52 -3.81 4.98
N LYS A 119 29.76 -3.71 4.52
CA LYS A 119 30.60 -2.52 4.59
C LYS A 119 30.71 -1.83 3.23
N GLU A 120 30.94 -0.52 3.21
CA GLU A 120 31.13 0.25 1.97
C GLU A 120 32.37 -0.16 1.16
N THR A 121 33.32 -0.86 1.79
CA THR A 121 34.54 -1.36 1.16
C THR A 121 34.38 -2.73 0.49
N ASP A 122 33.24 -3.39 0.69
CA ASP A 122 33.03 -4.75 0.19
C ASP A 122 32.62 -4.73 -1.29
N ASP A 123 33.12 -5.69 -2.07
CA ASP A 123 32.78 -5.83 -3.49
C ASP A 123 31.26 -5.99 -3.71
N GLU A 124 30.59 -6.65 -2.76
CA GLU A 124 29.13 -6.80 -2.77
C GLU A 124 28.40 -5.45 -2.66
N TYR A 125 28.95 -4.47 -1.89
CA TYR A 125 28.40 -3.14 -1.84
C TYR A 125 28.43 -2.45 -3.21
N PHE A 126 29.54 -2.53 -3.92
CA PHE A 126 29.67 -1.92 -5.25
C PHE A 126 28.73 -2.59 -6.25
N ARG A 127 28.61 -3.92 -6.18
CA ARG A 127 27.67 -4.66 -7.02
C ARG A 127 26.22 -4.26 -6.76
N LYS A 128 25.81 -4.18 -5.49
CA LYS A 128 24.45 -3.76 -5.10
C LYS A 128 24.17 -2.29 -5.47
N ARG A 129 25.17 -1.44 -5.39
CA ARG A 129 25.06 -0.04 -5.80
C ARG A 129 24.73 0.08 -7.30
N GLU A 130 25.42 -0.66 -8.15
CA GLU A 130 25.17 -0.67 -9.60
C GLU A 130 23.78 -1.24 -9.92
N ILE A 131 23.39 -2.33 -9.27
CA ILE A 131 22.05 -2.92 -9.41
C ILE A 131 20.99 -1.89 -9.03
N LEU A 132 21.11 -1.20 -7.91
CA LEU A 132 20.11 -0.24 -7.45
C LEU A 132 19.98 0.94 -8.43
N LEU A 133 21.09 1.51 -8.89
CA LEU A 133 21.09 2.63 -9.85
C LEU A 133 20.53 2.22 -11.23
N ARG A 134 20.80 0.99 -11.68
CA ARG A 134 20.20 0.43 -12.88
C ARG A 134 18.69 0.25 -12.71
N ASN A 135 18.29 -0.38 -11.61
CA ASN A 135 16.88 -0.66 -11.32
C ASN A 135 16.07 0.63 -11.14
N GLU A 136 16.66 1.70 -10.61
CA GLU A 136 15.97 2.99 -10.50
C GLU A 136 15.58 3.54 -11.88
N ARG A 137 16.48 3.46 -12.86
CA ARG A 137 16.15 3.88 -14.24
C ARG A 137 15.05 3.02 -14.85
N ILE A 138 15.12 1.70 -14.66
CA ILE A 138 14.09 0.78 -15.15
C ILE A 138 12.76 1.02 -14.43
N LEU A 139 12.78 1.26 -13.12
CA LEU A 139 11.58 1.59 -12.34
C LEU A 139 10.92 2.87 -12.87
N LEU A 140 11.68 3.95 -13.03
CA LEU A 140 11.16 5.22 -13.57
C LEU A 140 10.51 5.05 -14.96
N GLN A 141 11.16 4.29 -15.84
CA GLN A 141 10.60 3.97 -17.16
C GLN A 141 9.34 3.12 -17.06
N THR A 142 9.35 2.08 -16.20
CA THR A 142 8.21 1.16 -16.02
C THR A 142 6.97 1.87 -15.50
N ILE A 143 7.14 2.82 -14.57
CA ILE A 143 6.04 3.63 -14.05
C ILE A 143 5.77 4.88 -14.91
N SER A 144 6.40 4.98 -16.11
CA SER A 144 6.23 6.10 -17.05
C SER A 144 6.51 7.47 -16.42
N PHE A 145 7.44 7.57 -15.46
CA PHE A 145 7.74 8.77 -14.67
C PHE A 145 6.52 9.34 -13.92
N ASP A 146 5.45 8.57 -13.77
CA ASP A 146 4.32 8.96 -12.93
C ASP A 146 4.66 8.72 -11.46
N LEU A 147 5.23 9.75 -10.84
CA LEU A 147 5.68 9.75 -9.45
C LEU A 147 4.59 10.17 -8.47
N THR A 148 3.47 10.69 -8.96
CA THR A 148 2.37 11.14 -8.12
C THR A 148 1.56 9.95 -7.63
N VAL A 149 1.51 9.75 -6.32
CA VAL A 149 0.71 8.70 -5.70
C VAL A 149 -0.24 9.32 -4.68
N GLU A 150 -1.53 9.14 -4.91
CA GLU A 150 -2.52 9.48 -3.91
C GLU A 150 -2.77 8.30 -2.97
N HIS A 151 -2.81 8.58 -1.67
CA HIS A 151 -2.99 7.57 -0.63
C HIS A 151 -4.32 7.71 0.10
N PRO A 152 -4.90 6.60 0.58
CA PRO A 152 -6.16 6.59 1.31
C PRO A 152 -6.16 7.43 2.60
N TYR A 153 -5.01 7.65 3.24
CA TYR A 153 -4.92 8.24 4.58
C TYR A 153 -5.56 9.62 4.72
N ARG A 154 -5.36 10.53 3.74
CA ARG A 154 -5.94 11.87 3.78
C ARG A 154 -7.47 11.84 3.68
N TYR A 155 -7.97 10.96 2.82
CA TYR A 155 -9.41 10.77 2.61
C TYR A 155 -10.05 10.17 3.86
N LEU A 156 -9.43 9.13 4.42
CA LEU A 156 -9.85 8.48 5.65
C LEU A 156 -10.05 9.50 6.78
N LEU A 157 -9.05 10.33 7.05
CA LEU A 157 -9.14 11.33 8.14
C LEU A 157 -10.25 12.35 7.89
N SER A 158 -10.41 12.80 6.64
CA SER A 158 -11.49 13.72 6.25
C SER A 158 -12.87 13.08 6.41
N TYR A 159 -13.02 11.83 5.98
CA TYR A 159 -14.30 11.11 6.02
C TYR A 159 -14.71 10.75 7.46
N VAL A 160 -13.77 10.27 8.27
CA VAL A 160 -14.04 10.00 9.69
C VAL A 160 -14.48 11.28 10.41
N LYS A 161 -13.84 12.42 10.11
CA LYS A 161 -14.26 13.72 10.67
C LYS A 161 -15.68 14.11 10.23
N ALA A 162 -16.00 13.93 8.96
CA ALA A 162 -17.34 14.23 8.42
C ALA A 162 -18.43 13.32 9.01
N LEU A 163 -18.07 12.07 9.34
CA LEU A 163 -18.96 11.11 10.01
C LEU A 163 -19.02 11.31 11.53
N SER A 164 -18.39 12.37 12.07
CA SER A 164 -18.26 12.60 13.52
C SER A 164 -17.64 11.40 14.27
N GLY A 165 -16.80 10.62 13.55
CA GLY A 165 -16.12 9.46 14.09
C GLY A 165 -15.06 9.84 15.12
N ASP A 166 -14.88 8.96 16.07
CA ASP A 166 -13.89 9.13 17.12
C ASP A 166 -12.47 8.74 16.69
N ARG A 167 -11.52 8.97 17.58
CA ARG A 167 -10.12 8.61 17.34
C ARG A 167 -9.91 7.10 17.20
N TYR A 168 -10.73 6.29 17.87
CA TYR A 168 -10.61 4.84 17.81
C TYR A 168 -11.03 4.29 16.46
N LEU A 169 -12.14 4.81 15.90
CA LEU A 169 -12.56 4.51 14.53
C LEU A 169 -11.47 4.89 13.51
N ALA A 170 -10.92 6.12 13.64
CA ALA A 170 -9.85 6.58 12.76
C ALA A 170 -8.61 5.67 12.81
N GLN A 171 -8.17 5.29 14.00
CA GLN A 171 -7.00 4.44 14.18
C GLN A 171 -7.22 3.02 13.64
N THR A 172 -8.40 2.46 13.88
CA THR A 172 -8.77 1.13 13.37
C THR A 172 -8.82 1.12 11.85
N ALA A 173 -9.46 2.13 11.25
CA ALA A 173 -9.52 2.28 9.79
C ALA A 173 -8.13 2.53 9.19
N TRP A 174 -7.27 3.30 9.85
CA TRP A 174 -5.88 3.51 9.45
C TRP A 174 -5.09 2.20 9.37
N ASN A 175 -5.29 1.31 10.33
CA ASN A 175 -4.67 -0.02 10.31
C ASN A 175 -5.14 -0.84 9.10
N TYR A 176 -6.45 -0.82 8.78
CA TYR A 176 -6.97 -1.49 7.58
C TYR A 176 -6.41 -0.90 6.27
N VAL A 177 -6.18 0.42 6.21
CA VAL A 177 -5.47 1.03 5.07
C VAL A 177 -4.04 0.50 4.98
N ASN A 178 -3.31 0.39 6.10
CA ASN A 178 -1.97 -0.20 6.09
C ASN A 178 -1.98 -1.65 5.60
N ASP A 179 -2.98 -2.41 6.00
CA ASP A 179 -3.11 -3.81 5.61
C ASP A 179 -3.52 -3.94 4.14
N SER A 180 -4.34 -3.02 3.60
CA SER A 180 -4.71 -3.00 2.17
C SER A 180 -3.50 -2.89 1.23
N LEU A 181 -2.39 -2.28 1.68
CA LEU A 181 -1.14 -2.19 0.92
C LEU A 181 -0.48 -3.57 0.68
N ARG A 182 -0.83 -4.58 1.46
CA ARG A 182 -0.36 -5.97 1.26
C ARG A 182 -1.09 -6.70 0.13
N THR A 183 -2.18 -6.12 -0.33
CA THR A 183 -2.97 -6.58 -1.47
C THR A 183 -2.63 -5.77 -2.72
N THR A 184 -3.28 -6.11 -3.84
CA THR A 184 -3.21 -5.31 -5.07
C THR A 184 -4.33 -4.25 -5.17
N LEU A 185 -5.01 -3.93 -4.08
CA LEU A 185 -6.13 -2.97 -4.06
C LEU A 185 -5.73 -1.58 -4.58
N CYS A 186 -4.51 -1.13 -4.33
CA CYS A 186 -3.99 0.13 -4.87
C CYS A 186 -3.90 0.15 -6.41
N LEU A 187 -3.95 -1.01 -7.07
CA LEU A 187 -4.01 -1.17 -8.52
C LEU A 187 -5.42 -1.49 -9.03
N GLN A 188 -6.41 -1.60 -8.16
CA GLN A 188 -7.79 -1.98 -8.52
C GLN A 188 -8.77 -0.85 -8.32
N ARG A 189 -8.57 -0.03 -7.28
CA ARG A 189 -9.56 0.94 -6.81
C ARG A 189 -8.92 2.27 -6.42
N PRO A 190 -9.61 3.38 -6.64
CA PRO A 190 -9.18 4.70 -6.17
C PRO A 190 -9.00 4.75 -4.65
N PRO A 191 -8.08 5.58 -4.13
CA PRO A 191 -7.80 5.68 -2.70
C PRO A 191 -9.01 6.13 -1.86
N GLN A 192 -9.93 6.89 -2.46
CA GLN A 192 -11.18 7.31 -1.83
C GLN A 192 -12.05 6.10 -1.48
N VAL A 193 -12.18 5.16 -2.42
CA VAL A 193 -13.00 3.95 -2.25
C VAL A 193 -12.37 3.01 -1.23
N ILE A 194 -11.04 2.83 -1.29
CA ILE A 194 -10.30 2.03 -0.29
C ILE A 194 -10.48 2.63 1.12
N SER A 195 -10.50 3.96 1.24
CA SER A 195 -10.74 4.64 2.51
C SER A 195 -12.13 4.33 3.07
N CYS A 196 -13.17 4.39 2.23
CA CYS A 196 -14.53 4.04 2.64
C CYS A 196 -14.64 2.59 3.10
N ALA A 197 -14.05 1.63 2.36
CA ALA A 197 -14.05 0.23 2.75
C ALA A 197 -13.32 -0.01 4.08
N ALA A 198 -12.18 0.65 4.30
CA ALA A 198 -11.45 0.59 5.56
C ALA A 198 -12.26 1.16 6.75
N ILE A 199 -13.00 2.25 6.53
CA ILE A 199 -13.91 2.82 7.54
C ILE A 199 -15.08 1.86 7.83
N ALA A 200 -15.66 1.24 6.80
CA ALA A 200 -16.74 0.26 6.96
C ALA A 200 -16.29 -0.94 7.82
N LEU A 201 -15.09 -1.49 7.53
CA LEU A 201 -14.52 -2.58 8.34
C LEU A 201 -14.26 -2.14 9.78
N ALA A 202 -13.72 -0.94 9.98
CA ALA A 202 -13.46 -0.39 11.31
C ALA A 202 -14.74 -0.17 12.09
N ALA A 203 -15.77 0.38 11.45
CA ALA A 203 -17.07 0.60 12.05
C ALA A 203 -17.74 -0.72 12.46
N LYS A 204 -17.71 -1.74 11.60
CA LYS A 204 -18.22 -3.08 11.91
C LYS A 204 -17.47 -3.70 13.09
N ARG A 205 -16.15 -3.61 13.13
CA ARG A 205 -15.33 -4.12 14.24
C ARG A 205 -15.60 -3.40 15.56
N ASN A 206 -15.81 -2.09 15.52
CA ASN A 206 -15.96 -1.25 16.71
C ASN A 206 -17.44 -1.09 17.14
N ASN A 207 -18.37 -1.75 16.44
CA ASN A 207 -19.82 -1.54 16.58
C ASN A 207 -20.22 -0.06 16.48
N TYR A 208 -19.55 0.69 15.58
CA TYR A 208 -19.82 2.10 15.34
C TYR A 208 -20.92 2.24 14.25
N PRO A 209 -22.01 2.94 14.53
CA PRO A 209 -23.08 3.10 13.55
C PRO A 209 -22.66 4.11 12.46
N LEU A 210 -22.74 3.69 11.21
CA LEU A 210 -22.52 4.55 10.03
C LEU A 210 -23.89 4.96 9.48
N HIS A 211 -24.16 6.27 9.45
CA HIS A 211 -25.40 6.81 8.93
C HIS A 211 -25.15 7.54 7.61
N GLY A 212 -26.06 7.35 6.67
CA GLY A 212 -26.10 8.13 5.45
C GLY A 212 -26.48 9.60 5.71
N PRO A 213 -26.46 10.44 4.67
CA PRO A 213 -26.87 11.83 4.78
C PRO A 213 -28.28 11.95 5.35
N ALA A 214 -28.49 12.94 6.25
CA ALA A 214 -29.77 13.13 6.91
C ALA A 214 -30.92 13.29 5.90
N GLY A 215 -31.98 12.49 6.08
CA GLY A 215 -33.19 12.53 5.23
C GLY A 215 -33.08 11.76 3.89
N LYS A 216 -32.02 11.01 3.68
CA LYS A 216 -31.84 10.16 2.50
C LYS A 216 -31.63 8.70 2.88
N GLU A 217 -32.33 7.78 2.20
CA GLU A 217 -32.10 6.33 2.29
C GLU A 217 -30.94 5.92 1.35
N GLU A 218 -29.79 6.57 1.49
CA GLU A 218 -28.62 6.28 0.66
C GLU A 218 -27.49 5.71 1.51
N PRO A 219 -26.66 4.80 0.96
CA PRO A 219 -25.45 4.33 1.61
C PRO A 219 -24.56 5.50 2.03
N TRP A 220 -24.04 5.46 3.25
CA TRP A 220 -23.25 6.52 3.85
C TRP A 220 -22.02 6.94 3.02
N PHE A 221 -21.45 6.01 2.26
CA PHE A 221 -20.25 6.26 1.46
C PHE A 221 -20.52 7.00 0.15
N HIS A 222 -21.75 7.03 -0.37
CA HIS A 222 -22.09 7.75 -1.61
C HIS A 222 -21.77 9.24 -1.55
N GLN A 223 -21.86 9.86 -0.36
CA GLN A 223 -21.49 11.27 -0.18
C GLN A 223 -20.00 11.54 -0.42
N PHE A 224 -19.13 10.51 -0.41
CA PHE A 224 -17.68 10.64 -0.56
C PHE A 224 -17.18 10.14 -1.92
N VAL A 225 -17.77 9.10 -2.46
CA VAL A 225 -17.27 8.38 -3.65
C VAL A 225 -18.27 8.33 -4.80
N GLY A 226 -19.46 8.94 -4.63
CA GLY A 226 -20.50 8.98 -5.65
C GLY A 226 -21.31 7.68 -5.74
N HIS A 227 -22.26 7.67 -6.67
CA HIS A 227 -23.23 6.56 -6.83
C HIS A 227 -22.71 5.41 -7.70
N ASP A 228 -21.57 5.58 -8.37
CA ASP A 228 -20.96 4.54 -9.22
C ASP A 228 -20.33 3.40 -8.41
N VAL A 229 -20.15 3.59 -7.10
CA VAL A 229 -19.62 2.58 -6.18
C VAL A 229 -20.80 1.88 -5.49
N SER A 230 -20.88 0.58 -5.65
CA SER A 230 -21.93 -0.25 -5.05
C SER A 230 -21.53 -0.79 -3.67
N GLN A 231 -22.50 -1.27 -2.88
CA GLN A 231 -22.23 -2.00 -1.64
C GLN A 231 -21.38 -3.27 -1.92
N ALA A 232 -21.62 -3.94 -3.04
CA ALA A 232 -20.85 -5.12 -3.43
C ALA A 232 -19.37 -4.79 -3.66
N ASP A 233 -19.05 -3.64 -4.25
CA ASP A 233 -17.66 -3.17 -4.38
C ASP A 233 -17.01 -2.95 -3.01
N MET A 234 -17.73 -2.37 -2.06
CA MET A 234 -17.25 -2.13 -0.71
C MET A 234 -16.99 -3.45 0.03
N ASP A 235 -17.90 -4.41 -0.11
CA ASP A 235 -17.78 -5.74 0.50
C ASP A 235 -16.62 -6.54 -0.12
N GLU A 236 -16.43 -6.44 -1.45
CA GLU A 236 -15.31 -7.06 -2.15
C GLU A 236 -13.95 -6.54 -1.67
N ILE A 237 -13.80 -5.22 -1.53
CA ILE A 237 -12.58 -4.61 -1.01
C ILE A 237 -12.35 -5.05 0.44
N GLY A 238 -13.40 -5.02 1.26
CA GLY A 238 -13.35 -5.46 2.64
C GLY A 238 -12.91 -6.91 2.76
N GLN A 239 -13.44 -7.80 1.91
CA GLN A 239 -13.08 -9.22 1.90
C GLN A 239 -11.61 -9.42 1.53
N GLN A 240 -11.08 -8.73 0.50
CA GLN A 240 -9.66 -8.82 0.14
C GLN A 240 -8.73 -8.41 1.30
N ILE A 241 -9.13 -7.45 2.14
CA ILE A 241 -8.37 -7.07 3.33
C ILE A 241 -8.47 -8.16 4.41
N LEU A 242 -9.67 -8.72 4.61
CA LEU A 242 -9.90 -9.75 5.64
C LEU A 242 -9.25 -11.10 5.30
N ASP A 243 -9.14 -11.44 4.02
CA ASP A 243 -8.50 -12.68 3.54
C ASP A 243 -7.02 -12.74 3.96
N LEU A 244 -6.35 -11.58 4.12
CA LEU A 244 -4.98 -11.52 4.66
C LEU A 244 -4.83 -12.18 6.03
N TYR A 245 -5.89 -12.19 6.82
CA TYR A 245 -5.89 -12.74 8.18
C TYR A 245 -6.29 -14.21 8.22
N THR A 246 -7.03 -14.68 7.21
CA THR A 246 -7.48 -16.06 7.12
C THR A 246 -6.33 -17.00 6.76
N ASP A 247 -5.47 -16.57 5.85
CA ASP A 247 -4.38 -17.40 5.32
C ASP A 247 -3.08 -17.34 6.15
N LYS A 248 -2.99 -16.43 7.12
CA LYS A 248 -1.79 -16.19 7.93
C LYS A 248 -2.15 -15.91 9.39
N PRO A 249 -2.20 -16.94 10.25
CA PRO A 249 -2.49 -16.80 11.68
C PRO A 249 -1.57 -15.80 12.40
N ASP A 250 -0.29 -15.73 12.01
CA ASP A 250 0.68 -14.78 12.56
C ASP A 250 0.29 -13.33 12.32
N LEU A 251 -0.25 -13.01 11.13
CA LEU A 251 -0.76 -11.67 10.81
C LEU A 251 -2.02 -11.34 11.61
N GLN A 252 -2.84 -12.33 11.90
CA GLN A 252 -4.03 -12.17 12.75
C GLN A 252 -3.63 -11.80 14.18
N GLU A 253 -2.60 -12.45 14.73
CA GLU A 253 -2.08 -12.14 16.05
C GLU A 253 -1.42 -10.75 16.10
N GLU A 254 -0.59 -10.41 15.14
CA GLU A 254 0.00 -9.06 15.02
C GLU A 254 -1.05 -7.96 14.86
N ALA A 255 -2.07 -8.20 14.03
CA ALA A 255 -3.18 -7.27 13.86
C ALA A 255 -3.93 -7.09 15.19
N SER A 256 -4.26 -8.19 15.88
CA SER A 256 -4.93 -8.15 17.18
C SER A 256 -4.11 -7.37 18.21
N LYS A 257 -2.81 -7.56 18.28
CA LYS A 257 -1.91 -6.78 19.15
C LYS A 257 -1.92 -5.29 18.81
N ARG A 258 -1.83 -4.92 17.50
CA ARG A 258 -1.89 -3.52 17.04
C ARG A 258 -3.23 -2.85 17.38
N TYR A 259 -4.34 -3.55 17.19
CA TYR A 259 -5.67 -3.01 17.49
C TYR A 259 -5.87 -2.83 19.00
N ASN A 260 -5.42 -3.80 19.82
CA ASN A 260 -5.57 -3.74 21.27
C ASN A 260 -4.67 -2.67 21.90
N SER A 261 -3.41 -2.53 21.46
CA SER A 261 -2.52 -1.47 21.94
C SER A 261 -3.05 -0.07 21.61
N ALA A 262 -3.63 0.12 20.42
CA ALA A 262 -4.25 1.39 20.04
C ALA A 262 -5.45 1.73 20.95
N ALA A 263 -6.26 0.76 21.29
CA ALA A 263 -7.39 0.92 22.22
C ALA A 263 -6.92 1.29 23.65
N GLU A 264 -5.87 0.64 24.15
CA GLU A 264 -5.29 0.94 25.47
C GLU A 264 -4.67 2.33 25.54
N ASP A 265 -3.92 2.76 24.50
CA ASP A 265 -3.30 4.07 24.45
C ASP A 265 -4.35 5.20 24.43
N ILE A 266 -5.45 4.99 23.71
CA ILE A 266 -6.57 5.94 23.68
C ILE A 266 -7.26 6.01 25.03
N SER A 267 -7.49 4.86 25.68
CA SER A 267 -8.10 4.77 27.01
C SER A 267 -7.22 5.44 28.09
N LYS A 268 -5.90 5.23 28.07
CA LYS A 268 -4.95 5.88 28.98
C LYS A 268 -4.94 7.40 28.81
N LYS A 269 -4.94 7.89 27.57
CA LYS A 269 -4.96 9.34 27.27
C LYS A 269 -6.29 10.01 27.62
N ALA A 270 -7.41 9.29 27.58
CA ALA A 270 -8.71 9.79 28.04
C ALA A 270 -8.75 9.96 29.57
N LYS A 271 -8.20 8.98 30.31
CA LYS A 271 -8.12 9.03 31.78
C LYS A 271 -7.17 10.11 32.32
N ASN A 272 -6.16 10.51 31.57
CA ASN A 272 -5.22 11.59 31.97
C ASN A 272 -5.72 13.01 31.63
N LYS A 273 -6.89 13.15 31.03
CA LYS A 273 -7.52 14.44 30.69
C LYS A 273 -8.75 14.75 31.52
N SER A 274 -9.20 13.84 32.36
CA SER A 274 -10.22 14.02 33.38
C SER A 274 -9.58 14.23 34.76
#